data_68e3f8066fbbe4f179d1959612aa91d4
#
_entry.id   68e3f8066fbbe4f179d1959612aa91d4
#
_cell.length_a   1.000
_cell.length_b   1.000
_cell.length_c   1.000
_cell.angle_alpha   90.00
_cell.angle_beta   90.00
_cell.angle_gamma   90.00
#
_symmetry.space_group_name_H-M   'P 1'
#
loop_
_entity.id
_entity.type
_entity.pdbx_description
1 polymer ?
#
loop_
_entity_poly.entity_id
_entity_poly.type
_entity_poly.pdbx_seq_one_letter_code
_entity_poly.pdbx_strand_id
1 'polypeptide(L)'
;IEVLTRQVAEEKAKVEKEKKEYLFLMAEFDNFRKRTIKEKGDIIRNASENAMKGLLPIVDDFERGIEANKDATDIEAVKEGMELIYNKLMKYLEQNGVKPAEATGKPFDPDTQEAIAMVPVADESQKGMVIDTPTKGYTINDKVLRHAKVVVGQ
;
A
#
# COMPACT_ATOMS: atom_id res chain seq x y z
N ILE A 1 -24.00 7.65 66.70
CA ILE A 1 -24.19 8.73 65.73
C ILE A 1 -22.83 9.29 65.30
N GLU A 2 -21.91 9.62 66.20
CA GLU A 2 -20.59 10.19 65.90
C GLU A 2 -19.75 9.30 64.99
N VAL A 3 -19.73 7.96 65.18
CA VAL A 3 -18.98 7.02 64.34
C VAL A 3 -19.48 7.04 62.90
N LEU A 4 -20.79 7.05 62.69
CA LEU A 4 -21.40 7.12 61.37
C LEU A 4 -21.11 8.45 60.66
N THR A 5 -21.15 9.56 61.42
CA THR A 5 -20.83 10.89 60.88
C THR A 5 -19.38 10.96 60.41
N ARG A 6 -18.46 10.35 61.15
CA ARG A 6 -17.04 10.27 60.76
C ARG A 6 -16.84 9.40 59.52
N GLN A 7 -17.47 8.22 59.47
CA GLN A 7 -17.42 7.37 58.30
C GLN A 7 -17.96 8.04 57.04
N VAL A 8 -19.06 8.77 57.12
CA VAL A 8 -19.61 9.52 56.01
C VAL A 8 -18.67 10.65 55.55
N ALA A 9 -17.99 11.32 56.49
CA ALA A 9 -16.99 12.34 56.12
C ALA A 9 -15.77 11.74 55.42
N GLU A 10 -15.28 10.58 55.86
CA GLU A 10 -14.19 9.86 55.27
C GLU A 10 -14.54 9.38 53.83
N GLU A 11 -15.73 8.80 53.65
CA GLU A 11 -16.16 8.37 52.30
C GLU A 11 -16.40 9.54 51.34
N LYS A 12 -16.94 10.67 51.83
CA LYS A 12 -17.06 11.91 51.04
C LYS A 12 -15.69 12.41 50.58
N ALA A 13 -14.68 12.39 51.45
CA ALA A 13 -13.33 12.78 51.10
C ALA A 13 -12.70 11.86 50.02
N LYS A 14 -12.94 10.55 50.11
CA LYS A 14 -12.52 9.59 49.08
C LYS A 14 -13.20 9.89 47.77
N VAL A 15 -14.53 10.07 47.76
CA VAL A 15 -15.27 10.38 46.52
C VAL A 15 -14.76 11.67 45.87
N GLU A 16 -14.48 12.71 46.67
CA GLU A 16 -13.92 13.95 46.11
C GLU A 16 -12.51 13.77 45.54
N LYS A 17 -11.70 12.93 46.15
CA LYS A 17 -10.38 12.57 45.62
C LYS A 17 -10.50 11.81 44.29
N GLU A 18 -11.34 10.78 44.25
CA GLU A 18 -11.59 9.99 43.05
C GLU A 18 -12.17 10.83 41.91
N LYS A 19 -13.07 11.77 42.21
CA LYS A 19 -13.55 12.71 41.18
C LYS A 19 -12.44 13.56 40.57
N LYS A 20 -11.53 14.07 41.40
CA LYS A 20 -10.38 14.85 40.89
C LYS A 20 -9.47 14.00 40.02
N GLU A 21 -9.18 12.79 40.45
CA GLU A 21 -8.38 11.83 39.67
C GLU A 21 -9.07 11.47 38.36
N TYR A 22 -10.37 11.25 38.37
CA TYR A 22 -11.16 10.99 37.15
C TYR A 22 -11.14 12.18 36.19
N LEU A 23 -11.35 13.41 36.67
CA LEU A 23 -11.28 14.60 35.81
C LEU A 23 -9.89 14.80 35.20
N PHE A 24 -8.85 14.56 35.99
CA PHE A 24 -7.49 14.59 35.51
C PHE A 24 -7.26 13.54 34.42
N LEU A 25 -7.68 12.30 34.65
CA LEU A 25 -7.55 11.20 33.67
C LEU A 25 -8.33 11.48 32.38
N MET A 26 -9.53 12.08 32.48
CA MET A 26 -10.31 12.51 31.32
C MET A 26 -9.56 13.55 30.50
N ALA A 27 -8.97 14.56 31.17
CA ALA A 27 -8.18 15.57 30.46
C ALA A 27 -6.95 14.98 29.76
N GLU A 28 -6.24 14.06 30.43
CA GLU A 28 -5.10 13.32 29.85
C GLU A 28 -5.53 12.46 28.66
N PHE A 29 -6.68 11.79 28.76
CA PHE A 29 -7.22 10.98 27.66
C PHE A 29 -7.59 11.84 26.44
N ASP A 30 -8.20 13.01 26.65
CA ASP A 30 -8.51 13.94 25.57
C ASP A 30 -7.24 14.48 24.90
N ASN A 31 -6.22 14.81 25.67
CA ASN A 31 -4.92 15.20 25.14
C ASN A 31 -4.26 14.08 24.35
N PHE A 32 -4.27 12.86 24.88
CA PHE A 32 -3.77 11.67 24.19
C PHE A 32 -4.50 11.45 22.87
N ARG A 33 -5.83 11.54 22.87
CA ARG A 33 -6.65 11.37 21.66
C ARG A 33 -6.30 12.41 20.58
N LYS A 34 -6.20 13.68 20.97
CA LYS A 34 -5.82 14.77 20.04
C LYS A 34 -4.43 14.55 19.46
N ARG A 35 -3.46 14.17 20.29
CA ARG A 35 -2.10 13.85 19.85
C ARG A 35 -2.09 12.68 18.89
N THR A 36 -2.78 11.58 19.20
CA THR A 36 -2.84 10.39 18.35
C THR A 36 -3.45 10.69 16.98
N ILE A 37 -4.50 11.51 16.90
CA ILE A 37 -5.09 11.92 15.63
C ILE A 37 -4.08 12.71 14.79
N LYS A 38 -3.34 13.63 15.41
CA LYS A 38 -2.30 14.41 14.74
C LYS A 38 -1.18 13.51 14.23
N GLU A 39 -0.65 12.63 15.08
CA GLU A 39 0.41 11.67 14.74
C GLU A 39 0.00 10.75 13.58
N LYS A 40 -1.24 10.25 13.58
CA LYS A 40 -1.77 9.46 12.45
C LYS A 40 -1.79 10.27 11.15
N GLY A 41 -2.21 11.52 11.19
CA GLY A 41 -2.20 12.41 10.02
C GLY A 41 -0.78 12.64 9.48
N ASP A 42 0.18 12.81 10.36
CA ASP A 42 1.59 13.01 10.00
C ASP A 42 2.21 11.73 9.41
N ILE A 43 1.88 10.55 9.96
CA ILE A 43 2.31 9.26 9.40
C ILE A 43 1.80 9.07 7.97
N ILE A 44 0.52 9.35 7.72
CA ILE A 44 -0.08 9.21 6.37
C ILE A 44 0.60 10.16 5.38
N ARG A 45 0.87 11.41 5.75
CA ARG A 45 1.59 12.36 4.89
C ARG A 45 3.02 11.92 4.60
N ASN A 46 3.74 11.52 5.63
CA ASN A 46 5.15 11.14 5.51
C ASN A 46 5.35 9.82 4.74
N ALA A 47 4.38 8.88 4.80
CA ALA A 47 4.43 7.65 4.03
C ALA A 47 4.49 7.93 2.51
N SER A 48 3.66 8.85 2.01
CA SER A 48 3.68 9.26 0.60
C SER A 48 4.97 9.99 0.23
N GLU A 49 5.48 10.85 1.11
CA GLU A 49 6.73 11.58 0.89
C GLU A 49 7.93 10.63 0.74
N ASN A 50 8.05 9.64 1.61
CA ASN A 50 9.11 8.64 1.54
C ASN A 50 9.05 7.80 0.25
N ALA A 51 7.85 7.40 -0.16
CA ALA A 51 7.66 6.69 -1.42
C ALA A 51 8.03 7.55 -2.63
N MET A 52 7.66 8.82 -2.63
CA MET A 52 8.03 9.75 -3.72
C MET A 52 9.55 9.99 -3.76
N LYS A 53 10.20 10.23 -2.63
CA LYS A 53 11.65 10.38 -2.56
C LYS A 53 12.40 9.14 -3.09
N GLY A 54 11.90 7.96 -2.82
CA GLY A 54 12.49 6.71 -3.33
C GLY A 54 12.35 6.52 -4.84
N LEU A 55 11.37 7.18 -5.49
CA LEU A 55 11.22 7.16 -6.95
C LEU A 55 12.16 8.13 -7.68
N LEU A 56 12.62 9.20 -7.04
CA LEU A 56 13.44 10.23 -7.70
C LEU A 56 14.72 9.68 -8.33
N PRO A 57 15.50 8.76 -7.72
CA PRO A 57 16.67 8.18 -8.38
C PRO A 57 16.35 7.42 -9.67
N ILE A 58 15.12 6.90 -9.82
CA ILE A 58 14.67 6.22 -11.03
C ILE A 58 14.33 7.25 -12.11
N VAL A 59 13.72 8.37 -11.72
CA VAL A 59 13.48 9.51 -12.62
C VAL A 59 14.82 10.04 -13.14
N ASP A 60 15.81 10.22 -12.27
CA ASP A 60 17.16 10.66 -12.65
C ASP A 60 17.81 9.72 -13.66
N ASP A 61 17.61 8.40 -13.49
CA ASP A 61 18.13 7.41 -14.44
C ASP A 61 17.42 7.51 -15.81
N PHE A 62 16.12 7.76 -15.84
CA PHE A 62 15.39 8.01 -17.08
C PHE A 62 15.88 9.29 -17.79
N GLU A 63 16.03 10.39 -17.05
CA GLU A 63 16.53 11.65 -17.61
C GLU A 63 17.93 11.47 -18.23
N ARG A 64 18.81 10.77 -17.51
CA ARG A 64 20.16 10.43 -17.98
C ARG A 64 20.13 9.54 -19.23
N GLY A 65 19.24 8.55 -19.24
CA GLY A 65 19.06 7.66 -20.39
C GLY A 65 18.51 8.40 -21.60
N ILE A 66 17.54 9.29 -21.45
CA ILE A 66 17.00 10.12 -22.52
C ILE A 66 18.09 11.01 -23.11
N GLU A 67 18.87 11.68 -22.25
CA GLU A 67 19.96 12.56 -22.71
C GLU A 67 21.04 11.79 -23.46
N ALA A 68 21.46 10.63 -22.92
CA ALA A 68 22.48 9.79 -23.57
C ALA A 68 22.03 9.22 -24.91
N ASN A 69 20.73 9.04 -25.13
CA ASN A 69 20.17 8.43 -26.32
C ASN A 69 19.62 9.42 -27.35
N LYS A 70 19.82 10.73 -27.18
CA LYS A 70 19.37 11.75 -28.16
C LYS A 70 19.88 11.50 -29.56
N ASP A 71 21.13 11.08 -29.70
CA ASP A 71 21.80 10.81 -30.97
C ASP A 71 22.20 9.34 -31.15
N ALA A 72 21.58 8.43 -30.38
CA ALA A 72 21.93 7.01 -30.38
C ALA A 72 21.47 6.36 -31.68
N THR A 73 22.39 5.66 -32.31
CA THR A 73 22.14 4.81 -33.52
C THR A 73 22.10 3.32 -33.18
N ASP A 74 22.57 2.94 -32.01
CA ASP A 74 22.59 1.57 -31.52
C ASP A 74 21.33 1.26 -30.70
N ILE A 75 20.39 0.55 -31.35
CA ILE A 75 19.09 0.19 -30.73
C ILE A 75 19.29 -0.83 -29.60
N GLU A 76 20.26 -1.74 -29.70
CA GLU A 76 20.47 -2.74 -28.65
C GLU A 76 20.96 -2.08 -27.33
N ALA A 77 21.88 -1.11 -27.43
CA ALA A 77 22.32 -0.36 -26.27
C ALA A 77 21.17 0.43 -25.59
N VAL A 78 20.24 0.99 -26.39
CA VAL A 78 19.05 1.67 -25.88
C VAL A 78 18.13 0.69 -25.14
N LYS A 79 17.89 -0.50 -25.69
CA LYS A 79 17.08 -1.55 -25.05
C LYS A 79 17.68 -2.00 -23.72
N GLU A 80 18.98 -2.30 -23.70
CA GLU A 80 19.68 -2.68 -22.45
C GLU A 80 19.55 -1.59 -21.37
N GLY A 81 19.70 -0.32 -21.76
CA GLY A 81 19.52 0.81 -20.86
C GLY A 81 18.10 0.89 -20.28
N MET A 82 17.09 0.66 -21.11
CA MET A 82 15.69 0.63 -20.67
C MET A 82 15.42 -0.54 -19.72
N GLU A 83 15.97 -1.72 -20.00
CA GLU A 83 15.82 -2.90 -19.14
C GLU A 83 16.47 -2.68 -17.77
N LEU A 84 17.63 -2.04 -17.72
CA LEU A 84 18.29 -1.69 -16.45
C LEU A 84 17.42 -0.76 -15.59
N ILE A 85 16.83 0.27 -16.18
CA ILE A 85 15.95 1.21 -15.48
C ILE A 85 14.67 0.50 -15.02
N TYR A 86 14.08 -0.33 -15.88
CA TYR A 86 12.91 -1.13 -15.54
C TYR A 86 13.19 -2.07 -14.37
N ASN A 87 14.30 -2.78 -14.38
CA ASN A 87 14.68 -3.69 -13.30
C ASN A 87 14.92 -2.94 -11.99
N LYS A 88 15.48 -1.74 -12.04
CA LYS A 88 15.65 -0.88 -10.87
C LYS A 88 14.31 -0.44 -10.29
N LEU A 89 13.36 -0.08 -11.15
CA LEU A 89 11.98 0.25 -10.74
C LEU A 89 11.28 -0.95 -10.11
N MET A 90 11.38 -2.12 -10.73
CA MET A 90 10.77 -3.34 -10.19
C MET A 90 11.35 -3.72 -8.83
N LYS A 91 12.67 -3.60 -8.66
CA LYS A 91 13.33 -3.82 -7.37
C LYS A 91 12.87 -2.82 -6.29
N TYR A 92 12.71 -1.55 -6.67
CA TYR A 92 12.16 -0.54 -5.77
C TYR A 92 10.73 -0.87 -5.34
N LEU A 93 9.87 -1.29 -6.28
CA LEU A 93 8.50 -1.72 -5.97
C LEU A 93 8.49 -2.91 -5.01
N GLU A 94 9.33 -3.92 -5.25
CA GLU A 94 9.46 -5.11 -4.40
C GLU A 94 9.90 -4.75 -2.98
N GLN A 95 10.87 -3.84 -2.83
CA GLN A 95 11.32 -3.34 -1.53
C GLN A 95 10.21 -2.63 -0.74
N ASN A 96 9.23 -2.08 -1.44
CA ASN A 96 8.03 -1.45 -0.86
C ASN A 96 6.84 -2.42 -0.76
N GLY A 97 7.06 -3.72 -0.91
CA GLY A 97 6.03 -4.75 -0.77
C GLY A 97 5.09 -4.88 -1.98
N VAL A 98 5.42 -4.23 -3.10
CA VAL A 98 4.65 -4.31 -4.35
C VAL A 98 5.23 -5.40 -5.24
N LYS A 99 4.39 -6.36 -5.65
CA LYS A 99 4.78 -7.48 -6.50
C LYS A 99 3.84 -7.61 -7.70
N PRO A 100 4.35 -7.97 -8.89
CA PRO A 100 3.51 -8.30 -10.03
C PRO A 100 2.74 -9.60 -9.75
N ALA A 101 1.49 -9.65 -10.16
CA ALA A 101 0.65 -10.83 -10.12
C ALA A 101 0.67 -11.51 -11.49
N GLU A 102 1.30 -12.68 -11.57
CA GLU A 102 1.35 -13.48 -12.79
C GLU A 102 0.01 -14.17 -13.02
N ALA A 103 -0.67 -13.79 -14.10
CA ALA A 103 -2.01 -14.29 -14.44
C ALA A 103 -2.00 -15.21 -15.66
N THR A 104 -1.19 -14.94 -16.68
CA THR A 104 -1.16 -15.71 -17.93
C THR A 104 -0.86 -17.19 -17.71
N GLY A 105 -1.64 -18.05 -18.32
CA GLY A 105 -1.52 -19.51 -18.20
C GLY A 105 -2.13 -20.09 -16.92
N LYS A 106 -2.79 -19.28 -16.11
CA LYS A 106 -3.49 -19.72 -14.90
C LYS A 106 -5.02 -19.62 -15.08
N PRO A 107 -5.81 -20.33 -14.27
CA PRO A 107 -7.26 -20.15 -14.23
C PRO A 107 -7.62 -18.69 -13.92
N PHE A 108 -8.67 -18.21 -14.58
CA PHE A 108 -9.20 -16.88 -14.31
C PHE A 108 -9.72 -16.78 -12.88
N ASP A 109 -9.29 -15.76 -12.19
CA ASP A 109 -9.69 -15.44 -10.80
C ASP A 109 -10.35 -14.05 -10.75
N PRO A 110 -11.67 -13.95 -10.58
CA PRO A 110 -12.39 -12.67 -10.54
C PRO A 110 -12.03 -11.79 -9.34
N ASP A 111 -11.45 -12.36 -8.29
CA ASP A 111 -11.06 -11.60 -7.09
C ASP A 111 -9.79 -10.75 -7.32
N THR A 112 -8.96 -11.16 -8.28
CA THR A 112 -7.66 -10.51 -8.56
C THR A 112 -7.52 -10.02 -10.00
N GLN A 113 -8.44 -10.38 -10.88
CA GLN A 113 -8.37 -10.13 -12.31
C GLN A 113 -9.68 -9.58 -12.86
N GLU A 114 -9.59 -8.82 -13.94
CA GLU A 114 -10.70 -8.29 -14.73
C GLU A 114 -10.61 -8.84 -16.15
N ALA A 115 -11.58 -9.65 -16.56
CA ALA A 115 -11.65 -10.14 -17.94
C ALA A 115 -12.16 -9.01 -18.86
N ILE A 116 -11.29 -8.54 -19.76
CA ILE A 116 -11.61 -7.49 -20.74
C ILE A 116 -12.07 -8.05 -22.08
N ALA A 117 -11.73 -9.29 -22.38
CA ALA A 117 -12.16 -9.99 -23.57
C ALA A 117 -12.20 -11.50 -23.33
N MET A 118 -13.02 -12.18 -24.12
CA MET A 118 -13.03 -13.63 -24.22
C MET A 118 -12.70 -14.02 -25.68
N VAL A 119 -11.82 -14.99 -25.84
CA VAL A 119 -11.38 -15.46 -27.16
C VAL A 119 -11.65 -16.95 -27.31
N PRO A 120 -12.11 -17.42 -28.49
CA PRO A 120 -12.27 -18.84 -28.73
C PRO A 120 -10.90 -19.51 -28.73
N VAL A 121 -10.80 -20.65 -28.05
CA VAL A 121 -9.57 -21.46 -28.00
C VAL A 121 -9.82 -22.83 -28.62
N ALA A 122 -8.82 -23.34 -29.34
CA ALA A 122 -8.91 -24.67 -29.97
C ALA A 122 -8.72 -25.80 -28.97
N ASP A 123 -7.97 -25.54 -27.89
CA ASP A 123 -7.68 -26.51 -26.84
C ASP A 123 -8.66 -26.34 -25.67
N GLU A 124 -9.43 -27.38 -25.39
CA GLU A 124 -10.37 -27.45 -24.27
C GLU A 124 -9.71 -27.13 -22.91
N SER A 125 -8.42 -27.47 -22.76
CA SER A 125 -7.67 -27.17 -21.52
C SER A 125 -7.44 -25.68 -21.28
N GLN A 126 -7.59 -24.84 -22.30
CA GLN A 126 -7.44 -23.39 -22.23
C GLN A 126 -8.74 -22.65 -21.94
N LYS A 127 -9.86 -23.35 -21.91
CA LYS A 127 -11.15 -22.75 -21.53
C LYS A 127 -11.14 -22.34 -20.05
N GLY A 128 -11.53 -21.09 -19.78
CA GLY A 128 -11.48 -20.51 -18.44
C GLY A 128 -10.07 -20.14 -17.98
N MET A 129 -9.06 -20.31 -18.83
CA MET A 129 -7.69 -19.92 -18.54
C MET A 129 -7.40 -18.52 -19.06
N VAL A 130 -6.49 -17.82 -18.41
CA VAL A 130 -5.96 -16.54 -18.89
C VAL A 130 -5.02 -16.79 -20.04
N ILE A 131 -5.41 -16.34 -21.23
CA ILE A 131 -4.63 -16.50 -22.46
C ILE A 131 -3.58 -15.40 -22.59
N ASP A 132 -3.95 -14.16 -22.24
CA ASP A 132 -3.07 -13.01 -22.32
C ASP A 132 -3.38 -12.01 -21.18
N THR A 133 -2.36 -11.22 -20.83
CA THR A 133 -2.47 -10.20 -19.77
C THR A 133 -1.98 -8.84 -20.31
N PRO A 134 -2.82 -8.12 -21.05
CA PRO A 134 -2.48 -6.80 -21.58
C PRO A 134 -2.05 -5.78 -20.53
N THR A 135 -2.59 -5.90 -19.31
CA THR A 135 -2.21 -5.06 -18.19
C THR A 135 -1.95 -5.93 -16.96
N LYS A 136 -0.71 -5.93 -16.50
CA LYS A 136 -0.32 -6.69 -15.29
C LYS A 136 -1.04 -6.18 -14.06
N GLY A 137 -1.49 -7.11 -13.23
CA GLY A 137 -1.93 -6.84 -11.86
C GLY A 137 -0.75 -6.68 -10.91
N TYR A 138 -1.01 -6.04 -9.80
CA TYR A 138 -0.02 -5.89 -8.72
C TYR A 138 -0.69 -6.08 -7.37
N THR A 139 0.07 -6.64 -6.44
CA THR A 139 -0.30 -6.71 -5.03
C THR A 139 0.61 -5.82 -4.20
N ILE A 140 0.13 -5.36 -3.05
CA ILE A 140 0.93 -4.68 -2.02
C ILE A 140 0.62 -5.31 -0.67
N ASN A 141 1.64 -5.85 0.01
CA ASN A 141 1.49 -6.54 1.29
C ASN A 141 0.32 -7.56 1.27
N ASP A 142 0.31 -8.40 0.24
CA ASP A 142 -0.70 -9.44 -0.02
C ASP A 142 -2.13 -8.95 -0.31
N LYS A 143 -2.31 -7.64 -0.49
CA LYS A 143 -3.58 -7.05 -0.95
C LYS A 143 -3.49 -6.66 -2.41
N VAL A 144 -4.59 -6.80 -3.14
CA VAL A 144 -4.67 -6.33 -4.53
C VAL A 144 -4.51 -4.81 -4.56
N LEU A 145 -3.44 -4.34 -5.21
CA LEU A 145 -3.19 -2.93 -5.49
C LEU A 145 -3.86 -2.52 -6.80
N ARG A 146 -3.78 -3.39 -7.81
CA ARG A 146 -4.43 -3.23 -9.12
C ARG A 146 -4.75 -4.61 -9.70
N HIS A 147 -5.99 -4.78 -10.16
CA HIS A 147 -6.39 -5.97 -10.88
C HIS A 147 -5.64 -6.10 -12.21
N ALA A 148 -5.26 -7.31 -12.58
CA ALA A 148 -4.78 -7.59 -13.93
C ALA A 148 -5.94 -7.49 -14.92
N LYS A 149 -5.72 -6.86 -16.08
CA LYS A 149 -6.66 -6.96 -17.19
C LYS A 149 -6.24 -8.12 -18.07
N VAL A 150 -7.15 -9.07 -18.25
CA VAL A 150 -6.84 -10.35 -18.86
C VAL A 150 -7.78 -10.69 -20.00
N VAL A 151 -7.30 -11.51 -20.91
CA VAL A 151 -8.08 -12.16 -21.97
C VAL A 151 -8.24 -13.62 -21.58
N VAL A 152 -9.49 -14.10 -21.54
CA VAL A 152 -9.84 -15.46 -21.09
C VAL A 152 -10.25 -16.33 -22.26
N GLY A 153 -9.84 -17.60 -22.24
CA GLY A 153 -10.26 -18.60 -23.22
C GLY A 153 -11.72 -19.03 -23.04
N GLN A 154 -12.46 -19.11 -24.14
CA GLN A 154 -13.87 -19.51 -24.18
C GLN A 154 -14.05 -20.85 -24.90
#